data_6a8bdfd9f59b14e442b6a18aaeec4556
#
_entry.id   6a8bdfd9f59b14e442b6a18aaeec4556
#
_cell.length_a   1.000
_cell.length_b   1.000
_cell.length_c   1.000
_cell.angle_alpha   90.00
_cell.angle_beta   90.00
_cell.angle_gamma   90.00
#
_symmetry.space_group_name_H-M   'P 1'
#
loop_
_entity.id
_entity.type
_entity.pdbx_description
1 polymer ?
#
loop_
_entity_poly.entity_id
_entity_poly.type
_entity_poly.pdbx_seq_one_letter_code
_entity_poly.pdbx_strand_id
1 'polypeptide(L)'
;KSWVDNKLYPVLTVRYEDLQSDALNTFKQVINFIHKISKSDEKFNKEKALKCIRNCNFNNLKKLEDEKGFAEAITKKGSDEKIKFFNLGKDNDYRKLLNENLINKMNDLFQEELVKYKYE
;
A
#
# COMPACT_ATOMS: atom_id res chain seq x y z
N LYS A 1 -0.76 -21.13 -3.38
CA LYS A 1 -1.89 -20.50 -4.10
C LYS A 1 -2.24 -19.20 -3.39
N SER A 2 -2.30 -18.11 -4.16
CA SER A 2 -2.51 -16.76 -3.65
C SER A 2 -3.99 -16.52 -3.32
N TRP A 3 -4.28 -15.57 -2.45
CA TRP A 3 -5.64 -15.11 -2.18
C TRP A 3 -6.36 -14.65 -3.44
N VAL A 4 -5.63 -14.15 -4.43
CA VAL A 4 -6.16 -13.67 -5.71
C VAL A 4 -6.75 -14.80 -6.57
N ASP A 5 -6.23 -16.02 -6.43
CA ASP A 5 -6.70 -17.21 -7.16
C ASP A 5 -7.87 -17.89 -6.43
N ASN A 6 -8.29 -17.37 -5.29
CA ASN A 6 -9.39 -17.90 -4.51
C ASN A 6 -10.73 -17.53 -5.16
N LYS A 7 -11.48 -18.56 -5.59
CA LYS A 7 -12.81 -18.39 -6.19
C LYS A 7 -13.97 -18.43 -5.17
N LEU A 8 -13.66 -18.70 -3.90
CA LEU A 8 -14.68 -18.86 -2.85
C LEU A 8 -15.17 -17.50 -2.34
N TYR A 9 -14.31 -16.49 -2.37
CA TYR A 9 -14.62 -15.17 -1.85
C TYR A 9 -14.30 -14.10 -2.90
N PRO A 10 -15.09 -13.03 -3.00
CA PRO A 10 -14.74 -11.90 -3.84
C PRO A 10 -13.45 -11.23 -3.32
N VAL A 11 -12.52 -10.97 -4.22
CA VAL A 11 -11.24 -10.33 -3.93
C VAL A 11 -11.09 -9.11 -4.83
N LEU A 12 -10.69 -7.99 -4.26
CA LEU A 12 -10.26 -6.80 -4.99
C LEU A 12 -8.75 -6.63 -4.82
N THR A 13 -8.02 -6.68 -5.91
CA THR A 13 -6.59 -6.37 -5.92
C THR A 13 -6.40 -4.88 -6.20
N VAL A 14 -5.66 -4.21 -5.33
CA VAL A 14 -5.31 -2.80 -5.46
C VAL A 14 -3.79 -2.70 -5.49
N ARG A 15 -3.23 -2.02 -6.49
CA ARG A 15 -1.80 -1.77 -6.59
C ARG A 15 -1.43 -0.55 -5.76
N TYR A 16 -0.25 -0.61 -5.15
CA TYR A 16 0.28 0.53 -4.40
C TYR A 16 0.48 1.77 -5.30
N GLU A 17 0.95 1.55 -6.52
CA GLU A 17 1.19 2.59 -7.51
C GLU A 17 -0.10 3.30 -7.92
N ASP A 18 -1.21 2.57 -8.00
CA ASP A 18 -2.52 3.15 -8.30
C ASP A 18 -3.00 4.05 -7.15
N LEU A 19 -2.74 3.64 -5.89
CA LEU A 19 -3.00 4.49 -4.72
C LEU A 19 -2.14 5.75 -4.71
N GLN A 20 -0.90 5.68 -5.22
CA GLN A 20 -0.01 6.84 -5.28
C GLN A 20 -0.35 7.81 -6.42
N SER A 21 -0.72 7.28 -7.58
CA SER A 21 -1.00 8.07 -8.80
C SER A 21 -2.42 8.63 -8.82
N ASP A 22 -3.41 7.85 -8.39
CA ASP A 22 -4.83 8.22 -8.38
C ASP A 22 -5.56 7.69 -7.14
N ALA A 23 -5.19 8.25 -6.00
CA ALA A 23 -5.73 7.85 -4.69
C ALA A 23 -7.25 7.91 -4.63
N LEU A 24 -7.88 8.94 -5.25
CA LEU A 24 -9.33 9.14 -5.15
C LEU A 24 -10.11 8.04 -5.88
N ASN A 25 -9.75 7.74 -7.13
CA ASN A 25 -10.45 6.71 -7.89
C ASN A 25 -10.15 5.32 -7.35
N THR A 26 -8.92 5.05 -6.94
CA THR A 26 -8.54 3.78 -6.31
C THR A 26 -9.30 3.57 -5.00
N PHE A 27 -9.38 4.59 -4.15
CA PHE A 27 -10.17 4.52 -2.90
C PHE A 27 -11.66 4.36 -3.17
N LYS A 28 -12.20 5.02 -4.21
CA LYS A 28 -13.58 4.82 -4.65
C LYS A 28 -13.86 3.37 -5.06
N GLN A 29 -12.92 2.71 -5.77
CA GLN A 29 -13.05 1.29 -6.12
C GLN A 29 -13.13 0.42 -4.87
N VAL A 30 -12.28 0.67 -3.87
CA VAL A 30 -12.29 -0.06 -2.59
C VAL A 30 -13.64 0.11 -1.86
N ILE A 31 -14.13 1.34 -1.73
CA ILE A 31 -15.40 1.63 -1.06
C ILE A 31 -16.58 0.98 -1.80
N ASN A 32 -16.62 1.08 -3.13
CA ASN A 32 -17.65 0.43 -3.93
C ASN A 32 -17.61 -1.10 -3.81
N PHE A 33 -16.43 -1.69 -3.72
CA PHE A 33 -16.27 -3.11 -3.48
C PHE A 33 -16.80 -3.52 -2.10
N ILE A 34 -16.51 -2.75 -1.06
CA ILE A 34 -17.03 -2.97 0.30
C ILE A 34 -18.56 -2.87 0.29
N HIS A 35 -19.13 -1.80 -0.30
CA HIS A 35 -20.59 -1.64 -0.40
C HIS A 35 -21.25 -2.82 -1.12
N LYS A 36 -20.64 -3.30 -2.21
CA LYS A 36 -21.13 -4.48 -2.95
C LYS A 36 -21.18 -5.73 -2.07
N ILE A 37 -20.11 -6.00 -1.29
CA ILE A 37 -20.05 -7.19 -0.43
C ILE A 37 -21.01 -7.07 0.74
N SER A 38 -21.07 -5.90 1.37
CA SER A 38 -21.95 -5.63 2.53
C SER A 38 -23.40 -5.43 2.14
N LYS A 39 -23.72 -5.40 0.85
CA LYS A 39 -25.06 -5.07 0.31
C LYS A 39 -25.56 -3.72 0.83
N SER A 40 -24.66 -2.76 0.97
CA SER A 40 -24.98 -1.40 1.42
C SER A 40 -25.46 -0.55 0.25
N ASP A 41 -26.54 0.21 0.48
CA ASP A 41 -27.07 1.21 -0.47
C ASP A 41 -26.37 2.58 -0.34
N GLU A 42 -25.35 2.69 0.51
CA GLU A 42 -24.60 3.93 0.70
C GLU A 42 -23.86 4.34 -0.58
N LYS A 43 -23.91 5.66 -0.86
CA LYS A 43 -23.19 6.24 -2.00
C LYS A 43 -21.79 6.69 -1.56
N PHE A 44 -20.85 6.57 -2.49
CA PHE A 44 -19.51 7.10 -2.29
C PHE A 44 -19.52 8.60 -2.01
N ASN A 45 -19.00 9.01 -0.85
CA ASN A 45 -18.85 10.41 -0.47
C ASN A 45 -17.46 10.93 -0.83
N LYS A 46 -17.40 11.71 -1.91
CA LYS A 46 -16.15 12.26 -2.44
C LYS A 46 -15.43 13.19 -1.45
N GLU A 47 -16.17 14.05 -0.76
CA GLU A 47 -15.57 15.02 0.18
C GLU A 47 -14.93 14.32 1.37
N LYS A 48 -15.65 13.34 1.94
CA LYS A 48 -15.15 12.49 3.03
C LYS A 48 -13.90 11.73 2.59
N ALA A 49 -13.91 11.16 1.38
CA ALA A 49 -12.77 10.45 0.81
C ALA A 49 -11.55 11.37 0.66
N LEU A 50 -11.73 12.57 0.09
CA LEU A 50 -10.64 13.55 -0.06
C LEU A 50 -10.06 13.98 1.29
N LYS A 51 -10.91 14.13 2.32
CA LYS A 51 -10.45 14.43 3.68
C LYS A 51 -9.59 13.30 4.24
N CYS A 52 -10.01 12.05 4.08
CA CYS A 52 -9.25 10.88 4.51
C CYS A 52 -7.90 10.80 3.80
N ILE A 53 -7.87 10.95 2.45
CA ILE A 53 -6.65 10.91 1.65
C ILE A 53 -5.65 11.99 2.10
N ARG A 54 -6.13 13.21 2.35
CA ARG A 54 -5.26 14.29 2.87
C ARG A 54 -4.69 13.97 4.24
N ASN A 55 -5.51 13.46 5.15
CA ASN A 55 -5.07 13.13 6.51
C ASN A 55 -4.08 11.96 6.54
N CYS A 56 -4.24 10.99 5.66
CA CYS A 56 -3.37 9.81 5.52
C CYS A 56 -2.20 10.04 4.55
N ASN A 57 -1.92 11.27 4.16
CA ASN A 57 -0.75 11.59 3.36
C ASN A 57 0.54 11.20 4.10
N PHE A 58 1.52 10.65 3.36
CA PHE A 58 2.79 10.17 3.93
C PHE A 58 3.47 11.21 4.82
N ASN A 59 3.55 12.46 4.37
CA ASN A 59 4.20 13.53 5.15
C ASN A 59 3.47 13.82 6.46
N ASN A 60 2.13 13.78 6.45
CA ASN A 60 1.33 13.96 7.66
C ASN A 60 1.53 12.81 8.64
N LEU A 61 1.56 11.57 8.14
CA LEU A 61 1.78 10.38 8.97
C LEU A 61 3.20 10.35 9.53
N LYS A 62 4.20 10.70 8.74
CA LYS A 62 5.59 10.84 9.19
C LYS A 62 5.73 11.90 10.29
N LYS A 63 5.11 13.07 10.09
CA LYS A 63 5.09 14.12 11.12
C LYS A 63 4.40 13.66 12.40
N LEU A 64 3.28 12.95 12.28
CA LEU A 64 2.56 12.40 13.42
C LEU A 64 3.39 11.36 14.18
N GLU A 65 4.13 10.51 13.48
CA GLU A 65 5.08 9.57 14.08
C GLU A 65 6.21 10.30 14.82
N ASP A 66 6.76 11.37 14.22
CA ASP A 66 7.82 12.19 14.84
C ASP A 66 7.33 12.89 16.14
N GLU A 67 6.07 13.35 16.16
CA GLU A 67 5.49 14.09 17.29
C GLU A 67 4.96 13.17 18.41
N LYS A 68 4.32 12.04 18.05
CA LYS A 68 3.58 11.20 18.99
C LYS A 68 4.11 9.76 19.08
N GLY A 69 5.06 9.41 18.23
CA GLY A 69 5.49 8.03 18.04
C GLY A 69 4.47 7.20 17.28
N PHE A 70 4.83 5.96 17.00
CA PHE A 70 3.97 4.98 16.34
C PHE A 70 3.88 3.72 17.21
N ALA A 71 2.66 3.30 17.54
CA ALA A 71 2.43 2.22 18.50
C ALA A 71 3.02 0.87 18.04
N GLU A 72 3.06 0.63 16.73
CA GLU A 72 3.58 -0.59 16.13
C GLU A 72 5.06 -0.48 15.71
N ALA A 73 5.75 0.62 16.09
CA ALA A 73 7.15 0.80 15.77
C ALA A 73 8.00 -0.30 16.43
N ILE A 74 8.81 -0.98 15.62
CA ILE A 74 9.69 -2.05 16.06
C ILE A 74 10.95 -1.44 16.68
N THR A 75 11.38 -1.99 17.80
CA THR A 75 12.64 -1.62 18.45
C THR A 75 13.79 -2.35 17.76
N LYS A 76 14.88 -1.65 17.48
CA LYS A 76 16.09 -2.21 16.91
C LYS A 76 16.69 -3.23 17.88
N LYS A 77 17.03 -4.42 17.37
CA LYS A 77 17.57 -5.50 18.20
C LYS A 77 18.84 -5.04 18.95
N GLY A 78 18.80 -5.13 20.27
CA GLY A 78 19.94 -4.75 21.14
C GLY A 78 20.04 -3.26 21.49
N SER A 79 19.00 -2.47 21.24
CA SER A 79 18.91 -1.08 21.66
C SER A 79 17.46 -0.68 21.97
N ASP A 80 17.26 0.45 22.63
CA ASP A 80 15.94 1.04 22.84
C ASP A 80 15.49 1.95 21.69
N GLU A 81 16.28 2.01 20.60
CA GLU A 81 16.02 2.83 19.44
C GLU A 81 14.87 2.25 18.62
N LYS A 82 13.83 3.04 18.40
CA LYS A 82 12.69 2.67 17.54
C LYS A 82 13.03 2.91 16.08
N ILE A 83 12.72 1.90 15.24
CA ILE A 83 12.82 2.03 13.79
C ILE A 83 11.59 2.79 13.32
N LYS A 84 11.80 3.89 12.60
CA LYS A 84 10.70 4.67 12.03
C LYS A 84 9.94 3.87 10.99
N PHE A 85 8.62 3.85 11.13
CA PHE A 85 7.74 3.17 10.18
C PHE A 85 7.61 3.98 8.88
N PHE A 86 7.38 5.30 8.98
CA PHE A 86 7.29 6.19 7.82
C PHE A 86 8.68 6.73 7.46
N ASN A 87 9.53 5.89 6.86
CA ASN A 87 10.93 6.21 6.58
C ASN A 87 11.13 6.81 5.18
N LEU A 88 11.26 5.98 4.15
CA LEU A 88 11.69 6.41 2.82
C LEU A 88 10.54 6.95 1.95
N GLY A 89 9.32 6.45 2.10
CA GLY A 89 8.19 6.88 1.29
C GLY A 89 8.45 6.72 -0.21
N LYS A 90 8.37 7.82 -0.96
CA LYS A 90 8.62 7.86 -2.41
C LYS A 90 10.08 7.58 -2.81
N ASP A 91 11.00 7.73 -1.87
CA ASP A 91 12.43 7.47 -2.10
C ASP A 91 12.78 5.98 -1.94
N ASN A 92 11.80 5.14 -1.58
CA ASN A 92 11.97 3.69 -1.50
C ASN A 92 11.98 3.07 -2.89
N ASP A 93 13.08 3.24 -3.59
CA ASP A 93 13.32 2.70 -4.93
C ASP A 93 14.26 1.49 -4.82
N TYR A 94 13.73 0.29 -5.01
CA TYR A 94 14.51 -0.94 -4.91
C TYR A 94 15.67 -0.99 -5.91
N ARG A 95 15.57 -0.30 -7.07
CA ARG A 95 16.63 -0.23 -8.07
C ARG A 95 17.89 0.47 -7.55
N LYS A 96 17.73 1.35 -6.56
CA LYS A 96 18.84 2.04 -5.88
C LYS A 96 19.37 1.28 -4.68
N LEU A 97 18.54 0.41 -4.09
CA LEU A 97 18.85 -0.29 -2.85
C LEU A 97 19.41 -1.68 -3.06
N LEU A 98 19.00 -2.36 -4.14
CA LEU A 98 19.39 -3.73 -4.44
C LEU A 98 20.42 -3.76 -5.57
N ASN A 99 21.31 -4.76 -5.55
CA ASN A 99 22.22 -4.96 -6.67
C ASN A 99 21.50 -5.58 -7.88
N GLU A 100 22.04 -5.31 -9.08
CA GLU A 100 21.44 -5.72 -10.34
C GLU A 100 21.25 -7.24 -10.46
N ASN A 101 22.20 -8.04 -9.99
CA ASN A 101 22.08 -9.51 -10.02
C ASN A 101 20.88 -10.00 -9.20
N LEU A 102 20.60 -9.36 -8.06
CA LEU A 102 19.47 -9.72 -7.24
C LEU A 102 18.15 -9.31 -7.90
N ILE A 103 18.11 -8.11 -8.51
CA ILE A 103 16.94 -7.62 -9.26
C ILE A 103 16.61 -8.59 -10.40
N ASN A 104 17.62 -8.99 -11.21
CA ASN A 104 17.41 -9.90 -12.31
C ASN A 104 16.89 -11.26 -11.85
N LYS A 105 17.48 -11.84 -10.78
CA LYS A 105 16.99 -13.09 -10.20
C LYS A 105 15.55 -12.99 -9.68
N MET A 106 15.17 -11.86 -9.11
CA MET A 106 13.79 -11.64 -8.64
C MET A 106 12.83 -11.52 -9.82
N ASN A 107 13.21 -10.79 -10.86
CA ASN A 107 12.40 -10.64 -12.07
C ASN A 107 12.18 -12.00 -12.75
N ASP A 108 13.24 -12.80 -12.91
CA ASP A 108 13.12 -14.15 -13.49
C ASP A 108 12.21 -15.06 -12.65
N LEU A 109 12.33 -15.00 -11.32
CA LEU A 109 11.58 -15.85 -10.41
C LEU A 109 10.09 -15.48 -10.36
N PHE A 110 9.76 -14.21 -10.48
CA PHE A 110 8.39 -13.67 -10.33
C PHE A 110 7.80 -13.11 -11.63
N GLN A 111 8.35 -13.48 -12.78
CA GLN A 111 7.94 -12.93 -14.08
C GLN A 111 6.44 -13.11 -14.35
N GLU A 112 5.87 -14.28 -14.04
CA GLU A 112 4.44 -14.52 -14.22
C GLU A 112 3.58 -13.58 -13.38
N GLU A 113 3.97 -13.33 -12.12
CA GLU A 113 3.28 -12.42 -11.22
C GLU A 113 3.45 -10.96 -11.67
N LEU A 114 4.65 -10.57 -12.12
CA LEU A 114 4.91 -9.22 -12.61
C LEU A 114 3.98 -8.89 -13.80
N VAL A 115 3.90 -9.77 -14.78
CA VAL A 115 2.98 -9.63 -15.93
C VAL A 115 1.52 -9.63 -15.47
N LYS A 116 1.12 -10.60 -14.61
CA LYS A 116 -0.25 -10.73 -14.08
C LYS A 116 -0.72 -9.46 -13.39
N TYR A 117 0.16 -8.79 -12.65
CA TYR A 117 -0.16 -7.58 -11.89
C TYR A 117 0.26 -6.28 -12.58
N LYS A 118 0.68 -6.35 -13.85
CA LYS A 118 1.03 -5.19 -14.69
C LYS A 118 2.19 -4.36 -14.13
N TYR A 119 3.24 -5.02 -13.67
CA TYR A 119 4.51 -4.39 -13.29
C TYR A 119 5.51 -4.34 -14.45
N GLU A 120 5.21 -5.01 -15.54
CA GLU A 120 5.91 -4.96 -16.83
C GLU A 120 4.91 -4.67 -17.95
#